data_55d997c8d5422c1c8d4b364f75a3a157
#
_entry.id   55d997c8d5422c1c8d4b364f75a3a157
#
_cell.length_a   1.000
_cell.length_b   1.000
_cell.length_c   1.000
_cell.angle_alpha   90.00
_cell.angle_beta   90.00
_cell.angle_gamma   90.00
#
_symmetry.space_group_name_H-M   'P 1'
#
loop_
_entity.id
_entity.type
_entity.pdbx_description
1 polymer ?
#
loop_
_entity_poly.entity_id
_entity_poly.type
_entity_poly.pdbx_seq_one_letter_code
_entity_poly.pdbx_strand_id
1 'polypeptide(L)'
;ITDNQVTWTAQIAGLTGAVTRQITNTDVDAVVITLTWPQIQVLEDDGDVRGDTVEYKLEVQYQSGGFAVPSGLPDSLSVSGRTADAYARDHRIPLDRNRITAGTAFPVDVRVSRITADSTESSRVNTFQFTSLQEVIDNNSTYANSAYTALRLDSKQFNRIPTRKYRIRGIKVRIPGAGASSSGTPTVDNATGRIVYPDGYIFNGVMGAAVYTNCPAMCLLDLLTNTRYGLGDHVTDSNLDLFSFVAASKFANEAVDDGDGGTEARFSCNVNIQSPKEAFNAINDLA
;
A
#
# COMPACT_ATOMS: atom_id res chain seq x y z
N ILE A 1 5.14 6.26 6.09
CA ILE A 1 4.34 7.47 6.41
C ILE A 1 4.85 7.93 7.75
N THR A 2 5.73 8.92 7.75
CA THR A 2 6.14 9.64 8.95
C THR A 2 5.13 10.75 9.15
N ASP A 3 4.22 10.53 10.06
CA ASP A 3 3.15 11.46 10.43
C ASP A 3 3.70 12.41 11.48
N ASN A 4 4.16 13.59 11.09
CA ASN A 4 4.39 14.67 12.03
C ASN A 4 3.06 15.40 12.26
N GLN A 5 2.26 14.85 13.15
CA GLN A 5 1.00 15.46 13.54
C GLN A 5 1.26 16.61 14.51
N VAL A 6 1.11 17.85 14.04
CA VAL A 6 1.10 19.04 14.89
C VAL A 6 -0.35 19.45 15.10
N THR A 7 -0.86 19.25 16.31
CA THR A 7 -2.23 19.65 16.66
C THR A 7 -2.27 21.14 16.98
N TRP A 8 -3.10 21.88 16.26
CA TRP A 8 -3.34 23.31 16.46
C TRP A 8 -4.81 23.51 16.74
N THR A 9 -5.12 24.17 17.82
CA THR A 9 -6.49 24.59 18.11
C THR A 9 -6.54 26.10 18.05
N ALA A 10 -7.03 26.65 16.96
CA ALA A 10 -7.24 28.08 16.79
C ALA A 10 -8.63 28.34 16.22
N GLN A 11 -9.42 29.11 16.90
CA GLN A 11 -10.71 29.57 16.41
C GLN A 11 -10.49 30.54 15.24
N ILE A 12 -11.25 30.35 14.16
CA ILE A 12 -11.22 31.24 12.99
C ILE A 12 -12.49 32.11 13.07
N ALA A 13 -12.29 33.35 13.37
CA ALA A 13 -13.37 34.35 13.55
C ALA A 13 -13.41 35.28 12.33
N GLY A 14 -14.62 35.56 11.84
CA GLY A 14 -14.96 36.62 10.90
C GLY A 14 -14.28 36.65 9.53
N LEU A 15 -14.64 37.63 8.72
CA LEU A 15 -14.04 37.90 7.40
C LEU A 15 -12.56 38.31 7.46
N THR A 16 -12.12 38.80 8.58
CA THR A 16 -10.72 39.19 8.81
C THR A 16 -9.91 38.13 9.51
N GLY A 17 -10.58 37.09 10.02
CA GLY A 17 -9.95 35.96 10.68
C GLY A 17 -9.33 35.00 9.67
N ALA A 18 -8.03 34.89 9.70
CA ALA A 18 -7.29 33.88 8.96
C ALA A 18 -6.26 33.22 9.88
N VAL A 19 -6.10 31.91 9.75
CA VAL A 19 -5.04 31.18 10.44
C VAL A 19 -4.05 30.70 9.40
N THR A 20 -2.80 31.11 9.55
CA THR A 20 -1.70 30.70 8.68
C THR A 20 -0.74 29.82 9.46
N ARG A 21 -0.25 28.76 8.81
CA ARG A 21 0.76 27.84 9.33
C ARG A 21 1.85 27.66 8.30
N GLN A 22 3.09 27.76 8.74
CA GLN A 22 4.27 27.62 7.90
C GLN A 22 4.85 26.21 8.01
N ILE A 23 5.22 25.65 6.88
CA ILE A 23 5.88 24.37 6.70
C ILE A 23 7.28 24.64 6.19
N THR A 24 8.28 24.21 6.94
CA THR A 24 9.70 24.37 6.61
C THR A 24 10.36 23.06 6.23
N ASN A 25 9.73 21.93 6.53
CA ASN A 25 10.23 20.61 6.18
C ASN A 25 10.16 20.41 4.65
N THR A 26 11.31 20.25 4.02
CA THR A 26 11.45 20.14 2.56
C THR A 26 11.05 18.80 1.98
N ASP A 27 10.86 17.77 2.84
CA ASP A 27 10.51 16.42 2.42
C ASP A 27 8.99 16.22 2.26
N VAL A 28 8.19 17.25 2.58
CA VAL A 28 6.73 17.17 2.56
C VAL A 28 6.20 17.22 1.13
N ASP A 29 5.38 16.24 0.79
CA ASP A 29 4.70 16.13 -0.52
C ASP A 29 3.27 16.68 -0.51
N ALA A 30 2.61 16.62 0.65
CA ALA A 30 1.25 17.11 0.82
C ALA A 30 1.00 17.49 2.29
N VAL A 31 -0.04 18.24 2.52
CA VAL A 31 -0.54 18.53 3.86
C VAL A 31 -1.98 18.10 4.01
N VAL A 32 -2.35 17.65 5.20
CA VAL A 32 -3.74 17.41 5.58
C VAL A 32 -4.12 18.42 6.65
N ILE A 33 -5.15 19.20 6.35
CA ILE A 33 -5.73 20.17 7.26
C ILE A 33 -7.02 19.61 7.80
N THR A 34 -7.16 19.53 9.12
CA THR A 34 -8.41 19.19 9.78
C THR A 34 -9.08 20.44 10.32
N LEU A 35 -10.30 20.68 9.87
CA LEU A 35 -11.18 21.72 10.38
C LEU A 35 -12.29 21.08 11.19
N THR A 36 -12.62 21.63 12.35
CA THR A 36 -13.67 21.11 13.24
C THR A 36 -14.68 22.18 13.56
N TRP A 37 -15.93 21.87 13.34
CA TRP A 37 -17.10 22.63 13.75
C TRP A 37 -17.64 21.99 15.04
N PRO A 38 -17.50 22.65 16.20
CA PRO A 38 -18.04 22.11 17.45
C PRO A 38 -19.55 21.90 17.37
N GLN A 39 -20.26 22.83 16.72
CA GLN A 39 -21.69 22.76 16.46
C GLN A 39 -22.01 23.57 15.20
N ILE A 40 -23.07 23.20 14.50
CA ILE A 40 -23.65 23.98 13.39
C ILE A 40 -25.16 23.97 13.58
N GLN A 41 -25.71 25.07 14.10
CA GLN A 41 -27.13 25.18 14.33
C GLN A 41 -27.58 26.64 14.53
N VAL A 42 -28.84 26.87 14.24
CA VAL A 42 -29.55 28.09 14.56
C VAL A 42 -30.79 27.72 15.36
N LEU A 43 -30.94 28.33 16.54
CA LEU A 43 -32.14 28.18 17.37
C LEU A 43 -33.11 29.28 16.99
N GLU A 44 -34.31 28.90 16.54
CA GLU A 44 -35.40 29.81 16.19
C GLU A 44 -36.20 30.21 17.43
N ASP A 45 -36.94 31.32 17.35
CA ASP A 45 -37.71 31.86 18.47
C ASP A 45 -38.87 30.94 18.95
N ASP A 46 -39.31 30.05 18.08
CA ASP A 46 -40.33 29.02 18.36
C ASP A 46 -39.74 27.75 19.03
N GLY A 47 -38.43 27.70 19.22
CA GLY A 47 -37.70 26.60 19.81
C GLY A 47 -37.20 25.56 18.78
N ASP A 48 -37.52 25.72 17.51
CA ASP A 48 -37.00 24.85 16.46
C ASP A 48 -35.50 25.08 16.23
N VAL A 49 -34.80 24.01 15.86
CA VAL A 49 -33.37 24.05 15.53
C VAL A 49 -33.19 23.75 14.05
N ARG A 50 -32.66 24.69 13.31
CA ARG A 50 -32.31 24.50 11.90
C ARG A 50 -30.79 24.44 11.68
N GLY A 51 -30.42 23.98 10.48
CA GLY A 51 -29.03 23.98 10.02
C GLY A 51 -28.53 25.35 9.60
N ASP A 52 -27.23 25.47 9.47
CA ASP A 52 -26.56 26.67 8.97
C ASP A 52 -25.52 26.28 7.91
N THR A 53 -24.96 27.28 7.21
CA THR A 53 -23.92 27.13 6.21
C THR A 53 -22.74 28.02 6.55
N VAL A 54 -21.55 27.42 6.54
CA VAL A 54 -20.30 28.16 6.75
C VAL A 54 -19.44 28.01 5.52
N GLU A 55 -19.04 29.14 4.93
CA GLU A 55 -18.11 29.19 3.81
C GLU A 55 -16.71 29.58 4.31
N TYR A 56 -15.70 28.95 3.73
CA TYR A 56 -14.30 29.18 4.04
C TYR A 56 -13.42 28.98 2.81
N LYS A 57 -12.18 29.41 2.90
CA LYS A 57 -11.20 29.34 1.82
C LYS A 57 -9.91 28.71 2.33
N LEU A 58 -9.30 27.88 1.49
CA LEU A 58 -7.98 27.31 1.70
C LEU A 58 -7.04 27.89 0.66
N GLU A 59 -5.88 28.38 1.09
CA GLU A 59 -4.89 28.99 0.22
C GLU A 59 -3.50 28.53 0.62
N VAL A 60 -2.61 28.48 -0.37
CA VAL A 60 -1.19 28.13 -0.20
C VAL A 60 -0.33 29.22 -0.81
N GLN A 61 0.75 29.56 -0.13
CA GLN A 61 1.80 30.44 -0.61
C GLN A 61 3.14 29.71 -0.59
N TYR A 62 3.85 29.76 -1.71
CA TYR A 62 5.20 29.19 -1.85
C TYR A 62 6.25 30.29 -1.76
N GLN A 63 7.24 30.14 -0.89
CA GLN A 63 8.33 31.09 -0.68
C GLN A 63 7.83 32.56 -0.68
N SER A 64 8.16 33.30 -1.74
CA SER A 64 7.88 34.74 -1.89
C SER A 64 6.69 35.05 -2.81
N GLY A 65 5.83 34.03 -3.09
CA GLY A 65 4.64 34.25 -3.91
C GLY A 65 3.48 34.89 -3.14
N GLY A 66 2.34 35.06 -3.80
CA GLY A 66 1.07 35.40 -3.16
C GLY A 66 0.30 34.13 -2.74
N PHE A 67 -0.67 34.31 -1.84
CA PHE A 67 -1.61 33.22 -1.52
C PHE A 67 -2.52 32.92 -2.73
N ALA A 68 -2.62 31.64 -3.07
CA ALA A 68 -3.45 31.16 -4.16
C ALA A 68 -4.20 29.90 -3.72
N VAL A 69 -5.38 29.68 -4.28
CA VAL A 69 -6.12 28.44 -4.08
C VAL A 69 -5.36 27.28 -4.71
N PRO A 70 -5.14 26.17 -3.98
CA PRO A 70 -4.47 24.99 -4.51
C PRO A 70 -5.20 24.43 -5.73
N SER A 71 -4.44 23.91 -6.69
CA SER A 71 -5.02 23.27 -7.88
C SER A 71 -5.96 22.11 -7.47
N GLY A 72 -7.14 22.09 -8.06
CA GLY A 72 -8.16 21.07 -7.79
C GLY A 72 -9.13 21.40 -6.64
N LEU A 73 -8.94 22.53 -5.94
CA LEU A 73 -9.91 23.05 -4.99
C LEU A 73 -10.72 24.21 -5.62
N PRO A 74 -11.99 24.39 -5.23
CA PRO A 74 -12.75 25.57 -5.61
C PRO A 74 -12.30 26.80 -4.82
N ASP A 75 -12.62 28.00 -5.32
CA ASP A 75 -12.27 29.27 -4.68
C ASP A 75 -12.89 29.42 -3.28
N SER A 76 -14.04 28.80 -3.05
CA SER A 76 -14.64 28.68 -1.72
C SER A 76 -15.14 27.27 -1.47
N LEU A 77 -15.09 26.87 -0.22
CA LEU A 77 -15.60 25.61 0.30
C LEU A 77 -16.71 25.91 1.30
N SER A 78 -17.67 25.01 1.41
CA SER A 78 -18.77 25.16 2.37
C SER A 78 -19.05 23.90 3.15
N VAL A 79 -19.53 24.07 4.36
CA VAL A 79 -20.17 23.05 5.18
C VAL A 79 -21.57 23.53 5.51
N SER A 80 -22.56 22.71 5.16
CA SER A 80 -23.97 22.96 5.42
C SER A 80 -24.53 21.78 6.21
N GLY A 81 -25.27 22.05 7.25
CA GLY A 81 -25.89 21.01 8.06
C GLY A 81 -26.41 21.49 9.38
N ARG A 82 -26.97 20.53 10.14
CA ARG A 82 -27.38 20.72 11.53
C ARG A 82 -26.70 19.64 12.37
N THR A 83 -25.88 20.06 13.30
CA THR A 83 -25.27 19.16 14.26
C THR A 83 -25.07 19.85 15.61
N ALA A 84 -25.41 19.14 16.68
CA ALA A 84 -25.08 19.52 18.05
C ALA A 84 -23.74 18.91 18.51
N ASP A 85 -23.23 17.92 17.78
CA ASP A 85 -21.96 17.25 18.03
C ASP A 85 -20.88 17.81 17.12
N ALA A 86 -19.62 17.67 17.52
CA ALA A 86 -18.49 18.12 16.74
C ALA A 86 -18.40 17.38 15.39
N TYR A 87 -18.28 18.14 14.30
CA TYR A 87 -18.09 17.65 12.95
C TYR A 87 -16.68 18.06 12.46
N ALA A 88 -15.89 17.10 12.04
CA ALA A 88 -14.57 17.33 11.50
C ALA A 88 -14.52 17.04 9.99
N ARG A 89 -13.72 17.83 9.26
CA ARG A 89 -13.48 17.63 7.84
C ARG A 89 -12.01 17.80 7.50
N ASP A 90 -11.46 16.82 6.81
CA ASP A 90 -10.09 16.81 6.35
C ASP A 90 -9.96 17.30 4.91
N HIS A 91 -8.91 18.08 4.66
CA HIS A 91 -8.53 18.54 3.34
C HIS A 91 -7.07 18.17 3.06
N ARG A 92 -6.85 17.23 2.15
CA ARG A 92 -5.51 16.91 1.67
C ARG A 92 -5.16 17.83 0.52
N ILE A 93 -4.09 18.60 0.69
CA ILE A 93 -3.56 19.56 -0.30
C ILE A 93 -2.21 19.00 -0.77
N PRO A 94 -2.10 18.49 -1.99
CA PRO A 94 -0.81 18.16 -2.57
C PRO A 94 -0.02 19.43 -2.84
N LEU A 95 1.26 19.43 -2.48
CA LEU A 95 2.16 20.54 -2.80
C LEU A 95 2.66 20.45 -4.25
N ASP A 96 3.04 21.59 -4.82
CA ASP A 96 3.51 21.64 -6.21
C ASP A 96 4.87 20.93 -6.36
N ARG A 97 4.84 19.75 -6.93
CA ARG A 97 6.02 18.90 -7.15
C ARG A 97 7.09 19.57 -8.01
N ASN A 98 6.70 20.40 -8.96
CA ASN A 98 7.67 21.11 -9.81
C ASN A 98 8.46 22.14 -8.99
N ARG A 99 7.79 22.84 -8.08
CA ARG A 99 8.44 23.81 -7.18
C ARG A 99 9.33 23.09 -6.15
N ILE A 100 8.90 21.96 -5.63
CA ILE A 100 9.70 21.13 -4.73
C ILE A 100 10.99 20.69 -5.43
N THR A 101 10.86 20.12 -6.63
CA THR A 101 12.02 19.68 -7.44
C THR A 101 12.96 20.83 -7.80
N ALA A 102 12.43 22.01 -8.07
CA ALA A 102 13.21 23.22 -8.38
C ALA A 102 13.83 23.88 -7.13
N GLY A 103 13.52 23.42 -5.91
CA GLY A 103 13.99 24.05 -4.67
C GLY A 103 13.37 25.40 -4.36
N THR A 104 12.21 25.72 -4.96
CA THR A 104 11.53 27.00 -4.84
C THR A 104 10.18 26.93 -4.12
N ALA A 105 9.89 25.77 -3.48
CA ALA A 105 8.64 25.57 -2.78
C ALA A 105 8.66 26.15 -1.37
N PHE A 106 9.68 25.81 -0.60
CA PHE A 106 9.71 26.08 0.84
C PHE A 106 10.40 27.39 1.22
N PRO A 107 9.95 28.04 2.29
CA PRO A 107 8.84 27.64 3.16
C PRO A 107 7.49 27.73 2.46
N VAL A 108 6.55 26.86 2.84
CA VAL A 108 5.16 26.88 2.36
C VAL A 108 4.27 27.40 3.47
N ASP A 109 3.49 28.42 3.20
CA ASP A 109 2.47 28.91 4.11
C ASP A 109 1.09 28.40 3.68
N VAL A 110 0.36 27.78 4.60
CA VAL A 110 -1.01 27.31 4.39
C VAL A 110 -1.94 28.18 5.21
N ARG A 111 -2.94 28.77 4.56
CA ARG A 111 -3.89 29.69 5.16
C ARG A 111 -5.32 29.17 5.05
N VAL A 112 -6.03 29.23 6.16
CA VAL A 112 -7.48 29.00 6.23
C VAL A 112 -8.14 30.33 6.60
N SER A 113 -9.10 30.74 5.79
CA SER A 113 -9.87 31.97 6.01
C SER A 113 -11.36 31.65 6.04
N ARG A 114 -12.09 32.30 6.94
CA ARG A 114 -13.56 32.26 6.98
C ARG A 114 -14.12 33.30 5.99
N ILE A 115 -15.11 32.89 5.19
CA ILE A 115 -15.83 33.78 4.26
C ILE A 115 -17.15 34.24 4.88
N THR A 116 -17.94 33.33 5.43
CA THR A 116 -19.17 33.66 6.15
C THR A 116 -18.84 34.57 7.35
N ALA A 117 -19.50 35.72 7.44
CA ALA A 117 -19.33 36.62 8.58
C ALA A 117 -19.68 35.92 9.89
N ASP A 118 -19.03 36.34 10.97
CA ASP A 118 -19.43 35.89 12.33
C ASP A 118 -20.84 36.39 12.64
N SER A 119 -21.62 35.55 13.31
CA SER A 119 -22.90 35.97 13.82
C SER A 119 -22.73 36.72 15.13
N THR A 120 -23.47 37.81 15.27
CA THR A 120 -23.65 38.51 16.54
C THR A 120 -24.83 37.95 17.36
N GLU A 121 -25.58 37.02 16.77
CA GLU A 121 -26.77 36.40 17.40
C GLU A 121 -26.33 35.22 18.26
N SER A 122 -26.75 35.19 19.53
CA SER A 122 -26.46 34.11 20.45
C SER A 122 -27.20 32.79 20.10
N SER A 123 -28.27 32.89 19.29
CA SER A 123 -29.02 31.74 18.78
C SER A 123 -28.32 30.97 17.66
N ARG A 124 -27.27 31.54 17.04
CA ARG A 124 -26.53 30.94 15.93
C ARG A 124 -25.15 30.47 16.36
N VAL A 125 -24.89 29.17 16.28
CA VAL A 125 -23.58 28.56 16.57
C VAL A 125 -23.05 27.94 15.27
N ASN A 126 -22.00 28.56 14.72
CA ASN A 126 -21.40 28.12 13.46
C ASN A 126 -19.89 28.41 13.40
N THR A 127 -19.27 28.58 14.54
CA THR A 127 -17.80 28.75 14.62
C THR A 127 -17.08 27.47 14.21
N PHE A 128 -15.88 27.61 13.67
CA PHE A 128 -15.02 26.48 13.41
C PHE A 128 -13.57 26.75 13.81
N GLN A 129 -12.83 25.67 13.92
CA GLN A 129 -11.46 25.67 14.39
C GLN A 129 -10.54 25.00 13.40
N PHE A 130 -9.33 25.51 13.24
CA PHE A 130 -8.22 24.82 12.62
C PHE A 130 -7.61 23.88 13.68
N THR A 131 -7.96 22.60 13.62
CA THR A 131 -7.66 21.64 14.68
C THR A 131 -6.30 20.99 14.53
N SER A 132 -5.93 20.59 13.31
CA SER A 132 -4.64 19.97 13.06
C SER A 132 -4.12 20.26 11.65
N LEU A 133 -2.79 20.23 11.52
CA LEU A 133 -2.07 20.19 10.26
C LEU A 133 -1.13 18.98 10.32
N GLN A 134 -1.24 18.11 9.34
CA GLN A 134 -0.36 16.96 9.18
C GLN A 134 0.51 17.16 7.96
N GLU A 135 1.81 16.98 8.12
CA GLU A 135 2.77 16.93 7.04
C GLU A 135 2.82 15.49 6.50
N VAL A 136 2.57 15.33 5.21
CA VAL A 136 2.53 14.03 4.54
C VAL A 136 3.76 13.89 3.65
N ILE A 137 4.56 12.89 3.91
CA ILE A 137 5.67 12.47 3.07
C ILE A 137 5.22 11.20 2.34
N ASP A 138 4.97 11.30 1.04
CA ASP A 138 4.57 10.17 0.20
C ASP A 138 5.81 9.32 -0.09
N ASN A 139 6.03 8.31 0.72
CA ASN A 139 7.14 7.39 0.49
C ASN A 139 6.84 6.48 -0.72
N ASN A 140 7.62 6.63 -1.77
CA ASN A 140 7.52 5.83 -2.99
C ASN A 140 8.19 4.45 -2.78
N SER A 141 7.76 3.74 -1.74
CA SER A 141 8.31 2.44 -1.38
C SER A 141 7.98 1.40 -2.46
N THR A 142 9.01 0.84 -3.06
CA THR A 142 8.87 -0.33 -3.91
C THR A 142 8.88 -1.58 -3.02
N TYR A 143 7.78 -2.28 -2.99
CA TYR A 143 7.67 -3.56 -2.28
C TYR A 143 8.17 -4.69 -3.19
N ALA A 144 9.47 -4.71 -3.44
CA ALA A 144 10.08 -5.76 -4.26
C ALA A 144 9.80 -7.16 -3.66
N ASN A 145 9.45 -8.10 -4.51
CA ASN A 145 9.12 -9.48 -4.13
C ASN A 145 7.93 -9.61 -3.15
N SER A 146 7.05 -8.63 -3.11
CA SER A 146 5.83 -8.67 -2.29
C SER A 146 4.60 -8.57 -3.19
N ALA A 147 3.59 -9.38 -2.90
CA ALA A 147 2.26 -9.26 -3.50
C ALA A 147 1.27 -8.74 -2.45
N TYR A 148 0.50 -7.74 -2.82
CA TYR A 148 -0.51 -7.18 -1.92
C TYR A 148 -1.81 -6.89 -2.69
N THR A 149 -2.90 -6.91 -1.95
CA THR A 149 -4.22 -6.56 -2.48
C THR A 149 -4.83 -5.47 -1.61
N ALA A 150 -5.18 -4.34 -2.21
CA ALA A 150 -5.96 -3.30 -1.56
C ALA A 150 -7.45 -3.57 -1.78
N LEU A 151 -8.25 -3.48 -0.72
CA LEU A 151 -9.69 -3.66 -0.76
C LEU A 151 -10.38 -2.40 -0.26
N ARG A 152 -11.34 -1.94 -1.05
CA ARG A 152 -12.27 -0.89 -0.64
C ARG A 152 -13.64 -1.50 -0.41
N LEU A 153 -14.16 -1.37 0.80
CA LEU A 153 -15.46 -1.88 1.19
C LEU A 153 -16.42 -0.70 1.43
N ASP A 154 -17.62 -0.79 0.88
CA ASP A 154 -18.67 0.20 1.14
C ASP A 154 -19.42 -0.20 2.41
N SER A 155 -19.35 0.64 3.45
CA SER A 155 -20.04 0.41 4.72
C SER A 155 -21.56 0.42 4.61
N LYS A 156 -22.12 0.95 3.50
CA LYS A 156 -23.57 0.87 3.23
C LYS A 156 -24.01 -0.53 2.82
N GLN A 157 -23.10 -1.33 2.24
CA GLN A 157 -23.39 -2.69 1.78
C GLN A 157 -22.96 -3.76 2.78
N PHE A 158 -21.98 -3.45 3.61
CA PHE A 158 -21.40 -4.41 4.55
C PHE A 158 -21.38 -3.82 5.97
N ASN A 159 -22.09 -4.44 6.89
CA ASN A 159 -22.09 -4.08 8.32
C ASN A 159 -20.84 -4.58 9.07
N ARG A 160 -20.02 -5.41 8.43
CA ARG A 160 -18.73 -5.91 8.94
C ARG A 160 -17.81 -6.27 7.78
N ILE A 161 -16.51 -6.33 8.07
CA ILE A 161 -15.54 -6.82 7.08
C ILE A 161 -15.81 -8.31 6.81
N PRO A 162 -16.16 -8.70 5.55
CA PRO A 162 -16.45 -10.10 5.22
C PRO A 162 -15.19 -10.96 5.33
N THR A 163 -15.35 -12.21 5.76
CA THR A 163 -14.29 -13.21 5.74
C THR A 163 -13.90 -13.52 4.30
N ARG A 164 -12.60 -13.55 4.01
CA ARG A 164 -12.06 -13.73 2.66
C ARG A 164 -11.04 -14.85 2.63
N LYS A 165 -11.00 -15.55 1.51
CA LYS A 165 -9.97 -16.53 1.20
C LYS A 165 -9.30 -16.12 -0.11
N TYR A 166 -7.97 -16.22 -0.17
CA TYR A 166 -7.20 -15.92 -1.36
C TYR A 166 -6.50 -17.18 -1.83
N ARG A 167 -6.62 -17.47 -3.14
CA ARG A 167 -5.76 -18.44 -3.80
C ARG A 167 -4.58 -17.68 -4.36
N ILE A 168 -3.39 -17.93 -3.86
CA ILE A 168 -2.16 -17.26 -4.29
C ILE A 168 -1.21 -18.27 -4.93
N ARG A 169 -0.41 -17.80 -5.89
CA ARG A 169 0.80 -18.47 -6.32
C ARG A 169 1.95 -17.91 -5.47
N GLY A 170 2.72 -18.79 -4.87
CA GLY A 170 3.80 -18.42 -3.97
C GLY A 170 5.04 -17.86 -4.68
N ILE A 171 6.18 -18.08 -4.09
CA ILE A 171 7.47 -17.59 -4.59
C ILE A 171 7.81 -18.30 -5.90
N LYS A 172 8.44 -17.57 -6.83
CA LYS A 172 9.02 -18.14 -8.04
C LYS A 172 10.40 -18.68 -7.71
N VAL A 173 10.67 -19.91 -8.13
CA VAL A 173 11.97 -20.58 -7.94
C VAL A 173 12.58 -20.94 -9.29
N ARG A 174 13.91 -21.01 -9.33
CA ARG A 174 14.61 -21.39 -10.58
C ARG A 174 14.33 -22.83 -10.94
N ILE A 175 14.11 -23.10 -12.21
CA ILE A 175 13.99 -24.44 -12.76
C ILE A 175 15.19 -24.72 -13.68
N PRO A 176 15.45 -25.98 -14.06
CA PRO A 176 16.51 -26.29 -15.01
C PRO A 176 16.34 -25.54 -16.32
N GLY A 177 17.44 -25.02 -16.84
CA GLY A 177 17.49 -24.26 -18.12
C GLY A 177 17.42 -25.13 -19.36
N ALA A 178 17.80 -24.58 -20.50
CA ALA A 178 17.89 -25.32 -21.75
C ALA A 178 18.87 -26.50 -21.62
N GLY A 179 18.48 -27.65 -22.13
CA GLY A 179 19.30 -28.86 -22.03
C GLY A 179 20.52 -28.85 -22.95
N ALA A 180 21.45 -29.77 -22.70
CA ALA A 180 22.58 -30.03 -23.56
C ALA A 180 22.13 -30.61 -24.91
N SER A 181 22.93 -30.36 -25.97
CA SER A 181 22.69 -30.92 -27.31
C SER A 181 21.26 -30.68 -27.84
N SER A 182 20.70 -29.50 -27.54
CA SER A 182 19.33 -29.14 -27.96
C SER A 182 18.23 -30.08 -27.45
N SER A 183 18.45 -30.74 -26.29
CA SER A 183 17.47 -31.64 -25.68
C SER A 183 16.20 -30.92 -25.11
N GLY A 184 16.01 -29.66 -25.50
CA GLY A 184 14.84 -28.86 -25.14
C GLY A 184 14.99 -28.08 -23.85
N THR A 185 13.92 -27.40 -23.46
CA THR A 185 13.85 -26.60 -22.24
C THR A 185 12.64 -27.04 -21.42
N PRO A 186 12.81 -27.35 -20.14
CA PRO A 186 11.68 -27.64 -19.25
C PRO A 186 10.72 -26.47 -19.17
N THR A 187 9.45 -26.78 -19.11
CA THR A 187 8.37 -25.80 -18.95
C THR A 187 7.56 -26.10 -17.68
N VAL A 188 6.71 -25.18 -17.27
CA VAL A 188 5.81 -25.41 -16.14
C VAL A 188 4.38 -25.42 -16.65
N ASP A 189 3.64 -26.45 -16.31
CA ASP A 189 2.19 -26.47 -16.46
C ASP A 189 1.56 -25.47 -15.50
N ASN A 190 0.96 -24.43 -16.04
CA ASN A 190 0.37 -23.34 -15.25
C ASN A 190 -0.85 -23.75 -14.43
N ALA A 191 -1.52 -24.85 -14.77
CA ALA A 191 -2.67 -25.32 -14.02
C ALA A 191 -2.25 -26.06 -12.75
N THR A 192 -1.24 -26.93 -12.86
CA THR A 192 -0.79 -27.81 -11.78
C THR A 192 0.47 -27.32 -11.06
N GLY A 193 1.29 -26.46 -11.66
CA GLY A 193 2.61 -26.06 -11.15
C GLY A 193 3.70 -27.11 -11.39
N ARG A 194 3.40 -28.20 -12.08
CA ARG A 194 4.30 -29.31 -12.41
C ARG A 194 5.33 -28.88 -13.46
N ILE A 195 6.59 -29.26 -13.28
CA ILE A 195 7.61 -29.10 -14.31
C ILE A 195 7.46 -30.23 -15.34
N VAL A 196 7.35 -29.84 -16.60
CA VAL A 196 7.28 -30.76 -17.73
C VAL A 196 8.64 -30.77 -18.42
N TYR A 197 9.29 -31.90 -18.39
CA TYR A 197 10.57 -32.12 -19.04
C TYR A 197 10.35 -32.63 -20.45
N PRO A 198 11.07 -32.09 -21.47
CA PRO A 198 11.07 -32.68 -22.80
C PRO A 198 11.60 -34.10 -22.79
N ASP A 199 11.15 -34.92 -23.75
CA ASP A 199 11.68 -36.27 -23.93
C ASP A 199 13.19 -36.21 -24.22
N GLY A 200 13.95 -37.07 -23.53
CA GLY A 200 15.40 -37.11 -23.69
C GLY A 200 16.14 -35.89 -23.11
N TYR A 201 15.48 -35.07 -22.25
CA TYR A 201 16.13 -33.92 -21.64
C TYR A 201 17.39 -34.27 -20.86
N ILE A 202 18.50 -33.62 -21.22
CA ILE A 202 19.81 -33.75 -20.58
C ILE A 202 20.17 -32.41 -19.95
N PHE A 203 20.31 -32.36 -18.64
CA PHE A 203 20.72 -31.15 -17.94
C PHE A 203 22.16 -30.79 -18.25
N ASN A 204 22.45 -29.52 -18.50
CA ASN A 204 23.80 -29.01 -18.87
C ASN A 204 24.52 -28.28 -17.72
N GLY A 205 23.96 -28.34 -16.49
CA GLY A 205 24.53 -27.66 -15.32
C GLY A 205 24.02 -26.23 -15.13
N VAL A 206 23.18 -25.69 -16.04
CA VAL A 206 22.72 -24.30 -16.00
C VAL A 206 21.26 -24.24 -15.58
N MET A 207 20.98 -23.52 -14.50
CA MET A 207 19.63 -23.21 -14.06
C MET A 207 19.03 -22.10 -14.93
N GLY A 208 17.73 -22.20 -15.20
CA GLY A 208 16.97 -21.24 -15.98
C GLY A 208 16.29 -20.16 -15.13
N ALA A 209 15.30 -19.51 -15.71
CA ALA A 209 14.55 -18.44 -15.05
C ALA A 209 13.71 -18.94 -13.87
N ALA A 210 13.44 -18.03 -12.94
CA ALA A 210 12.54 -18.31 -11.83
C ALA A 210 11.07 -18.26 -12.30
N VAL A 211 10.33 -19.33 -12.04
CA VAL A 211 8.92 -19.49 -12.37
C VAL A 211 8.17 -20.05 -11.18
N TYR A 212 6.85 -19.95 -11.20
CA TYR A 212 6.05 -20.62 -10.18
C TYR A 212 6.03 -22.13 -10.46
N THR A 213 6.45 -22.92 -9.48
CA THR A 213 6.32 -24.38 -9.51
C THR A 213 6.11 -24.89 -8.07
N ASN A 214 5.50 -26.06 -7.94
CA ASN A 214 5.32 -26.79 -6.69
C ASN A 214 6.28 -27.99 -6.58
N CYS A 215 7.34 -28.01 -7.38
CA CYS A 215 8.34 -29.07 -7.33
C CYS A 215 9.15 -29.00 -6.02
N PRO A 216 9.11 -30.04 -5.16
CA PRO A 216 9.80 -30.00 -3.86
C PRO A 216 11.32 -29.83 -3.99
N ALA A 217 11.95 -30.52 -4.96
CA ALA A 217 13.40 -30.40 -5.18
C ALA A 217 13.83 -28.96 -5.55
N MET A 218 13.05 -28.25 -6.38
CA MET A 218 13.36 -26.87 -6.74
C MET A 218 13.06 -25.90 -5.60
N CYS A 219 12.03 -26.15 -4.81
CA CYS A 219 11.73 -25.37 -3.60
C CYS A 219 12.85 -25.53 -2.55
N LEU A 220 13.37 -26.74 -2.36
CA LEU A 220 14.51 -26.98 -1.47
C LEU A 220 15.78 -26.30 -1.99
N LEU A 221 16.07 -26.39 -3.29
CA LEU A 221 17.21 -25.73 -3.90
C LEU A 221 17.17 -24.21 -3.68
N ASP A 222 15.97 -23.61 -3.84
CA ASP A 222 15.79 -22.17 -3.61
C ASP A 222 16.01 -21.84 -2.13
N LEU A 223 15.48 -22.61 -1.19
CA LEU A 223 15.70 -22.40 0.24
C LEU A 223 17.19 -22.47 0.61
N LEU A 224 17.97 -23.34 -0.03
CA LEU A 224 19.40 -23.46 0.22
C LEU A 224 20.19 -22.30 -0.38
N THR A 225 19.78 -21.74 -1.54
CA THR A 225 20.60 -20.78 -2.30
C THR A 225 20.07 -19.35 -2.29
N ASN A 226 18.93 -19.09 -1.68
CA ASN A 226 18.34 -17.76 -1.64
C ASN A 226 18.96 -16.92 -0.52
N THR A 227 19.47 -15.73 -0.87
CA THR A 227 20.14 -14.81 0.09
C THR A 227 19.16 -14.04 0.97
N ARG A 228 17.88 -13.96 0.60
CA ARG A 228 16.89 -13.16 1.34
C ARG A 228 16.26 -13.91 2.52
N TYR A 229 15.95 -15.17 2.35
CA TYR A 229 15.21 -15.98 3.33
C TYR A 229 15.78 -17.39 3.52
N GLY A 230 16.82 -17.74 2.79
CA GLY A 230 17.46 -19.05 2.82
C GLY A 230 18.90 -18.98 3.32
N LEU A 231 19.71 -19.94 2.91
CA LEU A 231 21.11 -20.07 3.29
C LEU A 231 22.08 -19.51 2.22
N GLY A 232 21.59 -18.71 1.27
CA GLY A 232 22.35 -18.25 0.11
C GLY A 232 23.57 -17.39 0.41
N ASP A 233 23.70 -16.84 1.62
CA ASP A 233 24.92 -16.17 2.07
C ASP A 233 26.07 -17.15 2.35
N HIS A 234 25.76 -18.45 2.55
CA HIS A 234 26.72 -19.49 2.89
C HIS A 234 26.78 -20.61 1.85
N VAL A 235 25.67 -20.86 1.13
CA VAL A 235 25.51 -21.95 0.16
C VAL A 235 25.20 -21.38 -1.21
N THR A 236 26.05 -21.72 -2.17
CA THR A 236 25.90 -21.33 -3.58
C THR A 236 25.68 -22.55 -4.46
N ASP A 237 25.30 -22.37 -5.71
CA ASP A 237 25.12 -23.46 -6.70
C ASP A 237 26.38 -24.33 -6.81
N SER A 238 27.58 -23.76 -6.65
CA SER A 238 28.85 -24.50 -6.72
C SER A 238 29.11 -25.44 -5.53
N ASN A 239 28.37 -25.24 -4.43
CA ASN A 239 28.47 -26.13 -3.26
C ASN A 239 27.48 -27.31 -3.33
N LEU A 240 26.63 -27.37 -4.36
CA LEU A 240 25.55 -28.32 -4.48
C LEU A 240 25.69 -29.18 -5.76
N ASP A 241 25.26 -30.43 -5.69
CA ASP A 241 25.13 -31.28 -6.85
C ASP A 241 23.79 -31.01 -7.57
N LEU A 242 23.78 -30.01 -8.46
CA LEU A 242 22.60 -29.62 -9.22
C LEU A 242 22.06 -30.77 -10.07
N PHE A 243 22.90 -31.73 -10.50
CA PHE A 243 22.44 -32.89 -11.29
C PHE A 243 21.53 -33.79 -10.45
N SER A 244 21.88 -34.04 -9.19
CA SER A 244 21.03 -34.78 -8.25
C SER A 244 19.71 -34.05 -7.96
N PHE A 245 19.71 -32.72 -7.82
CA PHE A 245 18.48 -31.92 -7.68
C PHE A 245 17.59 -32.04 -8.92
N VAL A 246 18.16 -32.01 -10.12
CA VAL A 246 17.39 -32.18 -11.35
C VAL A 246 16.87 -33.62 -11.51
N ALA A 247 17.63 -34.62 -11.10
CA ALA A 247 17.16 -36.01 -11.08
C ALA A 247 15.97 -36.19 -10.12
N ALA A 248 16.06 -35.65 -8.90
CA ALA A 248 14.98 -35.65 -7.94
C ALA A 248 13.76 -34.86 -8.46
N SER A 249 13.99 -33.72 -9.12
CA SER A 249 12.93 -32.94 -9.75
C SER A 249 12.21 -33.71 -10.87
N LYS A 250 12.94 -34.42 -11.75
CA LYS A 250 12.31 -35.26 -12.76
C LYS A 250 11.41 -36.32 -12.10
N PHE A 251 11.91 -37.02 -11.08
CA PHE A 251 11.14 -38.03 -10.36
C PHE A 251 9.91 -37.45 -9.68
N ALA A 252 10.03 -36.32 -9.00
CA ALA A 252 8.92 -35.63 -8.33
C ALA A 252 7.83 -35.15 -9.30
N ASN A 253 8.22 -34.74 -10.51
CA ASN A 253 7.30 -34.23 -11.52
C ASN A 253 6.83 -35.30 -12.53
N GLU A 254 7.17 -36.55 -12.32
CA GLU A 254 6.60 -37.64 -13.13
C GLU A 254 5.07 -37.66 -13.01
N ALA A 255 4.39 -37.76 -14.15
CA ALA A 255 2.93 -37.82 -14.17
C ALA A 255 2.48 -39.18 -13.65
N VAL A 256 1.69 -39.18 -12.60
CA VAL A 256 1.03 -40.36 -12.03
C VAL A 256 -0.47 -40.20 -12.12
N ASP A 257 -1.21 -41.31 -12.07
CA ASP A 257 -2.68 -41.35 -12.06
C ASP A 257 -3.19 -40.61 -10.79
N ASP A 258 -4.13 -39.70 -10.94
CA ASP A 258 -4.73 -38.93 -9.83
C ASP A 258 -5.94 -39.64 -9.19
N GLY A 259 -6.33 -40.80 -9.71
CA GLY A 259 -7.48 -41.58 -9.24
C GLY A 259 -8.84 -41.16 -9.79
N ASP A 260 -8.89 -40.03 -10.50
CA ASP A 260 -10.11 -39.43 -11.08
C ASP A 260 -10.09 -39.45 -12.62
N GLY A 261 -9.15 -40.19 -13.21
CA GLY A 261 -8.98 -40.32 -14.68
C GLY A 261 -8.12 -39.23 -15.31
N GLY A 262 -7.43 -38.44 -14.50
CA GLY A 262 -6.42 -37.46 -14.90
C GLY A 262 -5.02 -37.85 -14.46
N THR A 263 -4.10 -36.92 -14.44
CA THR A 263 -2.73 -37.12 -13.96
C THR A 263 -2.26 -35.93 -13.10
N GLU A 264 -1.47 -36.26 -12.07
CA GLU A 264 -0.82 -35.28 -11.21
C GLU A 264 0.69 -35.47 -11.12
N ALA A 265 1.40 -34.57 -10.48
CA ALA A 265 2.81 -34.77 -10.15
C ALA A 265 2.93 -35.82 -9.03
N ARG A 266 3.91 -36.71 -9.12
CA ARG A 266 4.16 -37.73 -8.08
C ARG A 266 4.32 -37.13 -6.69
N PHE A 267 5.04 -35.98 -6.60
CA PHE A 267 5.20 -35.20 -5.37
C PHE A 267 5.06 -33.73 -5.65
N SER A 268 4.36 -33.03 -4.77
CA SER A 268 4.21 -31.58 -4.82
C SER A 268 4.43 -30.95 -3.44
N CYS A 269 5.00 -29.75 -3.41
CA CYS A 269 5.26 -28.98 -2.21
C CYS A 269 4.44 -27.68 -2.24
N ASN A 270 3.54 -27.53 -1.27
CA ASN A 270 2.78 -26.30 -1.03
C ASN A 270 2.91 -25.93 0.45
N VAL A 271 4.00 -25.26 0.82
CA VAL A 271 4.31 -24.93 2.20
C VAL A 271 4.19 -23.42 2.43
N ASN A 272 3.72 -23.05 3.63
CA ASN A 272 3.72 -21.68 4.11
C ASN A 272 4.44 -21.63 5.46
N ILE A 273 5.63 -21.03 5.47
CA ILE A 273 6.45 -20.86 6.68
C ILE A 273 6.09 -19.50 7.27
N GLN A 274 5.27 -19.48 8.35
CA GLN A 274 4.76 -18.25 8.97
C GLN A 274 5.58 -17.75 10.16
N SER A 275 6.42 -18.60 10.72
CA SER A 275 7.25 -18.26 11.89
C SER A 275 8.71 -18.61 11.63
N PRO A 276 9.66 -17.90 12.25
CA PRO A 276 11.07 -18.28 12.20
C PRO A 276 11.25 -19.72 12.69
N LYS A 277 11.91 -20.54 11.91
CA LYS A 277 12.32 -21.92 12.24
C LYS A 277 13.83 -22.01 12.16
N GLU A 278 14.41 -22.93 12.92
CA GLU A 278 15.79 -23.30 12.70
C GLU A 278 15.99 -23.86 11.28
N ALA A 279 17.04 -23.45 10.60
CA ALA A 279 17.31 -23.82 9.21
C ALA A 279 17.28 -25.35 8.99
N PHE A 280 17.83 -26.12 9.92
CA PHE A 280 17.81 -27.58 9.88
C PHE A 280 16.40 -28.17 9.84
N ASN A 281 15.50 -27.65 10.68
CA ASN A 281 14.12 -28.11 10.72
C ASN A 281 13.36 -27.73 9.45
N ALA A 282 13.58 -26.54 8.92
CA ALA A 282 12.96 -26.09 7.67
C ALA A 282 13.40 -26.92 6.46
N ILE A 283 14.68 -27.31 6.42
CA ILE A 283 15.24 -28.19 5.39
C ILE A 283 14.64 -29.60 5.48
N ASN A 284 14.60 -30.17 6.69
CA ASN A 284 14.03 -31.51 6.90
C ASN A 284 12.55 -31.60 6.62
N ASP A 285 11.79 -30.51 6.80
CA ASP A 285 10.37 -30.48 6.45
C ASP A 285 10.12 -30.52 4.93
N LEU A 286 11.13 -30.18 4.11
CA LEU A 286 11.06 -30.12 2.66
C LEU A 286 11.77 -31.29 1.97
N ALA A 287 12.74 -31.94 2.64
CA ALA A 287 13.51 -33.09 2.13
C ALA A 287 12.77 -34.40 2.30
#